data_fe773cfb652e66448c7cf22ef25b9749
#
_entry.id   fe773cfb652e66448c7cf22ef25b9749
#
_cell.length_a   1.000
_cell.length_b   1.000
_cell.length_c   1.000
_cell.angle_alpha   90.00
_cell.angle_beta   90.00
_cell.angle_gamma   90.00
#
_symmetry.space_group_name_H-M   'P 1'
#
loop_
_entity.id
_entity.type
_entity.pdbx_description
1 polymer ?
#
loop_
_entity_poly.entity_id
_entity_poly.type
_entity_poly.pdbx_seq_one_letter_code
_entity_poly.pdbx_strand_id
1 'polypeptide(L)'
;MAVTTTLRDGIAVVTFDNPPVNGLGLDVRRGLAEALAAANADEAIQGVVLTGGGRFFSGGADIKEFNTPRAGQAPSLHDVIAAVESSVRPVCAAINGTALGGGLELALAAHYRVARRGGEVWLPEV
;
A
#
# COMPACT_ATOMS: atom_id res chain seq x y z
N MET A 1 -6.14 -13.04 -4.47
CA MET A 1 -5.01 -12.64 -3.61
C MET A 1 -5.18 -11.20 -3.18
N ALA A 2 -4.76 -10.87 -1.95
CA ALA A 2 -4.90 -9.51 -1.43
C ALA A 2 -4.03 -8.49 -2.17
N VAL A 3 -2.90 -8.92 -2.71
CA VAL A 3 -2.00 -8.05 -3.46
C VAL A 3 -1.64 -8.72 -4.78
N THR A 4 -1.75 -7.96 -5.86
CA THR A 4 -1.38 -8.44 -7.19
C THR A 4 -0.42 -7.44 -7.84
N THR A 5 0.49 -7.96 -8.65
CA THR A 5 1.45 -7.13 -9.37
C THR A 5 1.27 -7.35 -10.87
N THR A 6 1.14 -6.25 -11.59
CA THR A 6 1.08 -6.25 -13.06
C THR A 6 2.25 -5.46 -13.58
N LEU A 7 2.97 -6.01 -14.56
CA LEU A 7 4.10 -5.31 -15.18
C LEU A 7 3.66 -4.54 -16.41
N ARG A 8 4.01 -3.27 -16.48
CA ARG A 8 3.68 -2.40 -17.62
C ARG A 8 4.90 -1.55 -17.95
N ASP A 9 5.56 -1.85 -19.06
CA ASP A 9 6.68 -1.06 -19.58
C ASP A 9 7.76 -0.79 -18.52
N GLY A 10 8.12 -1.82 -17.78
CA GLY A 10 9.13 -1.71 -16.73
C GLY A 10 8.62 -1.19 -15.40
N ILE A 11 7.32 -0.93 -15.28
CA ILE A 11 6.71 -0.48 -14.03
C ILE A 11 5.93 -1.64 -13.39
N ALA A 12 6.18 -1.89 -12.12
CA ALA A 12 5.41 -2.83 -11.34
C ALA A 12 4.21 -2.10 -10.73
N VAL A 13 3.01 -2.39 -11.23
CA VAL A 13 1.78 -1.84 -10.68
C VAL A 13 1.28 -2.82 -9.62
N VAL A 14 1.37 -2.40 -8.37
CA VAL A 14 1.03 -3.21 -7.21
C VAL A 14 -0.33 -2.75 -6.69
N THR A 15 -1.32 -3.60 -6.83
CA THR A 15 -2.69 -3.32 -6.39
C THR A 15 -3.01 -4.14 -5.15
N PHE A 16 -3.45 -3.49 -4.09
CA PHE A 16 -3.92 -4.20 -2.91
C PHE A 16 -5.44 -4.07 -2.79
N ASP A 17 -6.07 -5.17 -2.41
CA ASP A 17 -7.53 -5.28 -2.41
C ASP A 17 -7.98 -6.06 -1.18
N ASN A 18 -8.68 -5.39 -0.30
CA ASN A 18 -9.23 -5.96 0.93
C ASN A 18 -10.54 -5.25 1.24
N PRO A 19 -11.63 -5.61 0.53
CA PRO A 19 -12.90 -4.91 0.68
C PRO A 19 -13.41 -4.93 2.12
N PRO A 20 -14.20 -3.95 2.52
CA PRO A 20 -14.73 -2.86 1.67
C PRO A 20 -13.82 -1.64 1.54
N VAL A 21 -12.87 -1.45 2.45
CA VAL A 21 -12.11 -0.19 2.52
C VAL A 21 -10.60 -0.38 2.37
N ASN A 22 -10.16 -1.54 1.91
CA ASN A 22 -8.74 -1.87 1.76
C ASN A 22 -7.96 -1.70 3.07
N GLY A 23 -8.48 -2.29 4.14
CA GLY A 23 -7.79 -2.30 5.42
C GLY A 23 -6.42 -2.96 5.32
N LEU A 24 -5.45 -2.41 6.06
CA LEU A 24 -4.07 -2.87 6.02
C LEU A 24 -3.86 -4.06 6.94
N GLY A 25 -4.58 -5.14 6.64
CA GLY A 25 -4.45 -6.41 7.35
C GLY A 25 -3.17 -7.14 7.00
N LEU A 26 -2.94 -8.26 7.69
CA LEU A 26 -1.70 -9.01 7.56
C LEU A 26 -1.42 -9.46 6.13
N ASP A 27 -2.44 -9.95 5.42
CA ASP A 27 -2.25 -10.43 4.04
C ASP A 27 -1.86 -9.28 3.10
N VAL A 28 -2.43 -8.09 3.30
CA VAL A 28 -2.04 -6.90 2.53
C VAL A 28 -0.61 -6.50 2.88
N ARG A 29 -0.29 -6.43 4.16
CA ARG A 29 1.07 -6.04 4.60
C ARG A 29 2.12 -7.01 4.07
N ARG A 30 1.87 -8.32 4.16
CA ARG A 30 2.77 -9.34 3.60
C ARG A 30 2.92 -9.19 2.10
N GLY A 31 1.80 -9.04 1.40
CA GLY A 31 1.81 -8.92 -0.06
C GLY A 31 2.55 -7.69 -0.52
N LEU A 32 2.39 -6.56 0.16
CA LEU A 32 3.12 -5.33 -0.16
C LEU A 32 4.62 -5.50 0.07
N ALA A 33 5.01 -6.07 1.20
CA ALA A 33 6.42 -6.30 1.51
C ALA A 33 7.08 -7.23 0.46
N GLU A 34 6.38 -8.29 0.08
CA GLU A 34 6.88 -9.23 -0.93
C GLU A 34 6.97 -8.57 -2.31
N ALA A 35 5.97 -7.78 -2.69
CA ALA A 35 5.97 -7.10 -3.99
C ALA A 35 7.10 -6.09 -4.08
N LEU A 36 7.35 -5.33 -3.01
CA LEU A 36 8.45 -4.37 -2.96
C LEU A 36 9.81 -5.07 -3.02
N ALA A 37 9.97 -6.16 -2.28
CA ALA A 37 11.21 -6.94 -2.31
C ALA A 37 11.48 -7.49 -3.72
N ALA A 38 10.46 -8.01 -4.37
CA ALA A 38 10.58 -8.55 -5.73
C ALA A 38 10.97 -7.46 -6.73
N ALA A 39 10.34 -6.29 -6.62
CA ALA A 39 10.64 -5.17 -7.51
C ALA A 39 12.08 -4.66 -7.31
N ASN A 40 12.52 -4.59 -6.07
CA ASN A 40 13.88 -4.13 -5.76
C ASN A 40 14.95 -5.13 -6.23
N ALA A 41 14.61 -6.41 -6.32
CA ALA A 41 15.53 -7.45 -6.77
C ALA A 41 15.57 -7.61 -8.29
N ASP A 42 14.63 -7.04 -9.02
CA ASP A 42 14.50 -7.21 -10.47
C ASP A 42 15.00 -5.96 -11.20
N GLU A 43 16.13 -6.10 -11.88
CA GLU A 43 16.75 -4.98 -12.61
C GLU A 43 15.90 -4.48 -13.77
N ALA A 44 14.96 -5.29 -14.28
CA ALA A 44 14.07 -4.88 -15.35
C ALA A 44 12.97 -3.93 -14.86
N ILE A 45 12.74 -3.86 -13.55
CA ILE A 45 11.73 -2.95 -12.99
C ILE A 45 12.37 -1.60 -12.69
N GLN A 46 11.81 -0.56 -13.27
CA GLN A 46 12.31 0.82 -13.16
C GLN A 46 11.57 1.62 -12.10
N GLY A 47 10.37 1.22 -11.74
CA GLY A 47 9.57 1.91 -10.76
C GLY A 47 8.39 1.07 -10.30
N VAL A 48 7.76 1.53 -9.23
CA VAL A 48 6.62 0.84 -8.60
C VAL A 48 5.48 1.83 -8.45
N VAL A 49 4.27 1.39 -8.76
CA VAL A 49 3.04 2.13 -8.46
C VAL A 49 2.25 1.32 -7.44
N LEU A 50 1.87 1.97 -6.34
CA LEU A 50 0.98 1.39 -5.35
C LEU A 50 -0.40 1.99 -5.53
N THR A 51 -1.43 1.15 -5.60
CA THR A 51 -2.81 1.62 -5.72
C THR A 51 -3.77 0.65 -5.03
N GLY A 52 -4.93 1.14 -4.65
CA GLY A 52 -5.98 0.33 -4.05
C GLY A 52 -6.94 -0.21 -5.08
N GLY A 53 -7.48 -1.40 -4.84
CA GLY A 53 -8.57 -1.93 -5.64
C GLY A 53 -9.90 -1.27 -5.27
N GLY A 54 -10.75 -1.02 -6.25
CA GLY A 54 -12.06 -0.45 -6.01
C GLY A 54 -12.03 1.04 -5.72
N ARG A 55 -12.86 1.48 -4.76
CA ARG A 55 -13.09 2.90 -4.50
C ARG A 55 -12.11 3.54 -3.54
N PHE A 56 -11.50 2.75 -2.67
CA PHE A 56 -10.59 3.26 -1.65
C PHE A 56 -9.16 3.06 -2.08
N PHE A 57 -8.30 3.99 -1.70
CA PHE A 57 -6.89 3.66 -1.60
C PHE A 57 -6.72 2.76 -0.37
N SER A 58 -6.94 3.30 0.82
CA SER A 58 -7.00 2.49 2.05
C SER A 58 -7.69 3.27 3.17
N GLY A 59 -8.57 2.61 3.89
CA GLY A 59 -9.20 3.16 5.09
C GLY A 59 -8.34 3.04 6.34
N GLY A 60 -7.13 2.48 6.23
CA GLY A 60 -6.21 2.35 7.36
C GLY A 60 -6.18 0.94 7.95
N ALA A 61 -6.02 0.84 9.26
CA ALA A 61 -5.93 -0.45 9.93
C ALA A 61 -7.17 -1.31 9.66
N ASP A 62 -6.94 -2.60 9.51
CA ASP A 62 -8.04 -3.54 9.28
C ASP A 62 -8.73 -3.85 10.61
N ILE A 63 -9.90 -3.27 10.81
CA ILE A 63 -10.66 -3.45 12.05
C ILE A 63 -11.08 -4.90 12.27
N LYS A 64 -11.17 -5.71 11.21
CA LYS A 64 -11.49 -7.13 11.32
C LYS A 64 -10.42 -7.91 12.08
N GLU A 65 -9.20 -7.39 12.13
CA GLU A 65 -8.08 -8.02 12.83
C GLU A 65 -7.91 -7.55 14.26
N PHE A 66 -8.64 -6.54 14.69
CA PHE A 66 -8.54 -6.02 16.05
C PHE A 66 -8.80 -7.13 17.07
N ASN A 67 -7.96 -7.19 18.11
CA ASN A 67 -7.99 -8.20 19.16
C ASN A 67 -7.71 -9.61 18.66
N THR A 68 -7.06 -9.75 17.49
CA THR A 68 -6.59 -11.03 16.98
C THR A 68 -5.05 -11.03 16.93
N PRO A 69 -4.42 -12.21 16.94
CA PRO A 69 -2.95 -12.28 16.78
C PRO A 69 -2.45 -11.67 15.48
N ARG A 70 -3.27 -11.66 14.44
CA ARG A 70 -2.86 -11.15 13.12
C ARG A 70 -2.52 -9.67 13.17
N ALA A 71 -3.19 -8.90 14.00
CA ALA A 71 -2.95 -7.45 14.09
C ALA A 71 -1.52 -7.14 14.50
N GLY A 72 -0.93 -7.98 15.35
CA GLY A 72 0.43 -7.77 15.83
C GLY A 72 1.51 -8.55 15.09
N GLN A 73 1.16 -9.35 14.08
CA GLN A 73 2.15 -10.15 13.36
C GLN A 73 2.92 -9.31 12.35
N ALA A 74 4.20 -9.63 12.21
CA ALA A 74 5.06 -9.00 11.20
C ALA A 74 4.73 -9.49 9.80
N PRO A 75 4.88 -8.64 8.77
CA PRO A 75 5.35 -7.27 8.89
C PRO A 75 4.27 -6.36 9.46
N SER A 76 4.68 -5.38 10.28
CA SER A 76 3.80 -4.33 10.75
C SER A 76 3.58 -3.29 9.65
N LEU A 77 2.66 -2.36 9.86
CA LEU A 77 2.52 -1.23 8.94
C LEU A 77 3.82 -0.41 8.89
N HIS A 78 4.47 -0.22 10.05
CA HIS A 78 5.75 0.50 10.08
C HIS A 78 6.81 -0.20 9.25
N ASP A 79 6.84 -1.53 9.25
CA ASP A 79 7.78 -2.30 8.41
C ASP A 79 7.51 -2.06 6.93
N VAL A 80 6.25 -2.03 6.53
CA VAL A 80 5.86 -1.77 5.14
C VAL A 80 6.21 -0.34 4.74
N ILE A 81 5.93 0.63 5.61
CA ILE A 81 6.28 2.03 5.37
C ILE A 81 7.79 2.17 5.19
N ALA A 82 8.57 1.54 6.06
CA ALA A 82 10.03 1.55 5.93
C ALA A 82 10.50 0.95 4.61
N ALA A 83 9.87 -0.14 4.17
CA ALA A 83 10.20 -0.79 2.89
C ALA A 83 9.89 0.14 1.71
N VAL A 84 8.80 0.89 1.76
CA VAL A 84 8.46 1.87 0.73
C VAL A 84 9.50 2.99 0.70
N GLU A 85 9.78 3.58 1.86
CA GLU A 85 10.72 4.70 1.97
C GLU A 85 12.13 4.33 1.51
N SER A 86 12.58 3.11 1.83
CA SER A 86 13.92 2.64 1.50
C SER A 86 14.03 1.97 0.14
N SER A 87 12.93 1.87 -0.60
CA SER A 87 12.96 1.21 -1.91
C SER A 87 13.97 1.89 -2.84
N VAL A 88 14.80 1.08 -3.48
CA VAL A 88 15.75 1.58 -4.49
C VAL A 88 15.06 1.90 -5.82
N ARG A 89 13.85 1.35 -6.03
CA ARG A 89 13.01 1.74 -7.16
C ARG A 89 12.13 2.89 -6.72
N PRO A 90 11.94 3.93 -7.52
CA PRO A 90 10.97 4.98 -7.20
C PRO A 90 9.59 4.39 -6.99
N VAL A 91 8.91 4.83 -5.95
CA VAL A 91 7.55 4.38 -5.64
C VAL A 91 6.60 5.55 -5.74
N CYS A 92 5.56 5.39 -6.53
CA CYS A 92 4.47 6.36 -6.67
C CYS A 92 3.20 5.78 -6.06
N ALA A 93 2.59 6.49 -5.13
CA ALA A 93 1.26 6.13 -4.65
C ALA A 93 0.22 6.76 -5.58
N ALA A 94 -0.52 5.91 -6.29
CA ALA A 94 -1.67 6.36 -7.07
C ALA A 94 -2.90 6.27 -6.18
N ILE A 95 -3.25 7.40 -5.58
CA ILE A 95 -4.35 7.48 -4.61
C ILE A 95 -5.67 7.54 -5.38
N ASN A 96 -6.20 6.36 -5.62
CA ASN A 96 -7.38 6.17 -6.47
C ASN A 96 -8.70 6.54 -5.79
N GLY A 97 -8.68 6.87 -4.52
CA GLY A 97 -9.85 7.24 -3.74
C GLY A 97 -9.43 7.62 -2.33
N THR A 98 -10.31 7.44 -1.38
CA THR A 98 -10.09 7.85 0.00
C THR A 98 -8.90 7.15 0.63
N ALA A 99 -8.05 7.90 1.33
CA ALA A 99 -6.92 7.41 2.09
C ALA A 99 -6.96 8.01 3.50
N LEU A 100 -7.16 7.17 4.50
CA LEU A 100 -7.36 7.58 5.90
C LEU A 100 -6.35 6.90 6.81
N GLY A 101 -5.92 7.60 7.85
CA GLY A 101 -5.07 7.03 8.88
C GLY A 101 -3.83 6.35 8.32
N GLY A 102 -3.65 5.07 8.63
CA GLY A 102 -2.54 4.26 8.12
C GLY A 102 -2.48 4.19 6.60
N GLY A 103 -3.63 4.29 5.93
CA GLY A 103 -3.68 4.36 4.46
C GLY A 103 -3.03 5.63 3.93
N LEU A 104 -3.28 6.76 4.57
CA LEU A 104 -2.60 8.00 4.22
C LEU A 104 -1.12 7.94 4.58
N GLU A 105 -0.77 7.35 5.71
CA GLU A 105 0.63 7.17 6.09
C GLU A 105 1.40 6.35 5.05
N LEU A 106 0.78 5.29 4.54
CA LEU A 106 1.38 4.49 3.46
C LEU A 106 1.61 5.33 2.21
N ALA A 107 0.63 6.13 1.82
CA ALA A 107 0.75 7.00 0.64
C ALA A 107 1.85 8.04 0.83
N LEU A 108 1.97 8.60 2.04
CA LEU A 108 2.99 9.61 2.34
C LEU A 108 4.40 9.02 2.36
N ALA A 109 4.55 7.72 2.57
CA ALA A 109 5.84 7.06 2.51
C ALA A 109 6.41 6.97 1.09
N ALA A 110 5.57 7.01 0.08
CA ALA A 110 6.00 6.93 -1.32
C ALA A 110 6.82 8.15 -1.72
N HIS A 111 7.68 7.98 -2.72
CA HIS A 111 8.51 9.07 -3.22
C HIS A 111 7.69 10.09 -3.99
N TYR A 112 6.64 9.65 -4.67
CA TYR A 112 5.73 10.49 -5.45
C TYR A 112 4.30 10.10 -5.17
N ARG A 113 3.38 11.03 -5.35
CA ARG A 113 1.94 10.79 -5.18
C ARG A 113 1.18 11.46 -6.28
N VAL A 114 0.16 10.75 -6.79
CA VAL A 114 -0.90 11.34 -7.61
C VAL A 114 -2.21 10.94 -6.95
N ALA A 115 -3.18 11.83 -6.99
CA ALA A 115 -4.46 11.59 -6.34
C ALA A 115 -5.60 11.83 -7.33
N ARG A 116 -6.59 10.96 -7.26
CA ARG A 116 -7.82 11.15 -8.01
C ARG A 116 -8.57 12.34 -7.42
N ARG A 117 -9.09 13.20 -8.28
CA ARG A 117 -9.92 14.32 -7.87
C ARG A 117 -11.17 13.82 -7.15
N GLY A 118 -11.56 14.47 -6.04
CA GLY A 118 -12.74 14.12 -5.26
C GLY A 118 -12.53 13.10 -4.16
N GLY A 119 -11.32 12.53 -4.03
CA GLY A 119 -10.99 11.64 -2.91
C GLY A 119 -10.70 12.43 -1.64
N GLU A 120 -10.81 11.77 -0.50
CA GLU A 120 -10.51 12.35 0.81
C GLU A 120 -9.22 11.78 1.37
N VAL A 121 -8.40 12.62 1.96
CA VAL A 121 -7.17 12.22 2.64
C VAL A 121 -7.11 12.93 3.99
N TRP A 122 -7.03 12.18 5.08
CA TRP A 122 -6.94 12.76 6.42
C TRP A 122 -6.53 11.75 7.47
N LEU A 123 -6.15 12.28 8.65
CA LEU A 123 -5.79 11.49 9.83
C LEU A 123 -6.88 11.71 10.88
N PRO A 124 -7.79 10.73 11.07
CA PRO A 124 -9.00 10.96 11.86
C PRO A 124 -8.77 11.21 13.35
N GLU A 125 -7.66 10.72 13.90
CA GLU A 125 -7.39 10.83 15.35
C GLU A 125 -6.83 12.17 15.78
N VAL A 126 -6.58 13.05 14.86
CA VAL A 126 -5.95 14.34 15.17
C VAL A 126 -6.97 15.43 15.41
#